data_f1e21316bc59995b9b69d9316a6af87a
#
_entry.id   f1e21316bc59995b9b69d9316a6af87a
#
_cell.length_a   1.000
_cell.length_b   1.000
_cell.length_c   1.000
_cell.angle_alpha   90.00
_cell.angle_beta   90.00
_cell.angle_gamma   90.00
#
_symmetry.space_group_name_H-M   'P 1'
#
loop_
_entity.id
_entity.type
_entity.pdbx_description
1 polymer ?
#
loop_
_entity_poly.entity_id
_entity_poly.type
_entity_poly.pdbx_seq_one_letter_code
_entity_poly.pdbx_strand_id
1 'polypeptide(L)'
;MKYMESLENIEAKKDYIGEFLFKKIEQHQIAHEKNFTMDIIGKITGMILGIDDIKEIYEITTNYENLTARINEALSLIEGQNE
;
A
#
# COMPACT_ATOMS: atom_id res chain seq x y z
N MET A 1 -7.11 28.23 8.71
CA MET A 1 -6.81 26.87 9.13
C MET A 1 -7.45 25.83 8.27
N LYS A 2 -8.74 25.99 8.05
CA LYS A 2 -9.41 24.96 7.28
C LYS A 2 -8.94 24.88 5.86
N TYR A 3 -8.63 26.02 5.28
CA TYR A 3 -8.14 26.01 3.92
C TYR A 3 -6.76 25.35 3.84
N MET A 4 -5.98 25.48 4.90
CA MET A 4 -4.70 24.80 4.92
C MET A 4 -4.88 23.32 4.99
N GLU A 5 -5.91 22.88 5.71
CA GLU A 5 -6.20 21.47 5.77
C GLU A 5 -6.50 20.91 4.41
N SER A 6 -7.24 21.67 3.58
CA SER A 6 -7.57 21.11 2.28
C SER A 6 -6.35 21.05 1.38
N LEU A 7 -5.38 21.94 1.54
CA LEU A 7 -4.17 21.86 0.74
C LEU A 7 -3.25 20.74 1.18
N GLU A 8 -3.12 20.55 2.48
CA GLU A 8 -2.22 19.54 3.00
C GLU A 8 -2.85 18.17 3.03
N ASN A 9 -4.15 18.12 2.88
CA ASN A 9 -4.89 16.91 3.13
C ASN A 9 -4.50 15.76 2.23
N ILE A 10 -4.14 16.04 0.99
CA ILE A 10 -3.83 14.95 0.07
C ILE A 10 -2.58 14.22 0.53
N GLU A 11 -1.53 14.96 0.86
CA GLU A 11 -0.29 14.32 1.31
C GLU A 11 -0.48 13.71 2.68
N ALA A 12 -1.19 14.40 3.57
CA ALA A 12 -1.44 13.87 4.89
C ALA A 12 -2.25 12.59 4.82
N LYS A 13 -3.21 12.56 3.92
CA LYS A 13 -4.01 11.35 3.75
C LYS A 13 -3.18 10.21 3.19
N LYS A 14 -2.28 10.51 2.26
CA LYS A 14 -1.43 9.46 1.72
C LYS A 14 -0.48 8.93 2.77
N ASP A 15 0.05 9.79 3.63
CA ASP A 15 0.92 9.33 4.71
C ASP A 15 0.14 8.43 5.66
N TYR A 16 -1.05 8.88 6.03
CA TYR A 16 -1.88 8.12 6.95
C TYR A 16 -2.27 6.78 6.34
N ILE A 17 -2.71 6.79 5.10
CA ILE A 17 -3.10 5.58 4.41
C ILE A 17 -1.88 4.68 4.22
N GLY A 18 -0.72 5.28 3.99
CA GLY A 18 0.49 4.50 3.83
C GLY A 18 0.85 3.71 5.06
N GLU A 19 0.75 4.34 6.24
CA GLU A 19 1.01 3.61 7.47
C GLU A 19 -0.01 2.51 7.68
N PHE A 20 -1.25 2.82 7.43
CA PHE A 20 -2.32 1.86 7.59
C PHE A 20 -2.13 0.70 6.61
N LEU A 21 -1.80 1.03 5.38
CA LEU A 21 -1.56 0.03 4.34
C LEU A 21 -0.37 -0.84 4.68
N PHE A 22 0.70 -0.25 5.18
CA PHE A 22 1.88 -0.98 5.58
C PHE A 22 1.51 -2.05 6.62
N LYS A 23 0.73 -1.63 7.63
CA LYS A 23 0.31 -2.56 8.65
C LYS A 23 -0.60 -3.65 8.10
N LYS A 24 -1.48 -3.28 7.20
CA LYS A 24 -2.37 -4.25 6.58
C LYS A 24 -1.58 -5.30 5.81
N ILE A 25 -0.57 -4.87 5.07
CA ILE A 25 0.26 -5.80 4.32
C ILE A 25 1.07 -6.66 5.27
N GLU A 26 1.60 -6.05 6.33
CA GLU A 26 2.39 -6.77 7.30
C GLU A 26 1.58 -7.88 7.97
N GLN A 27 0.32 -7.62 8.23
CA GLN A 27 -0.55 -8.58 8.88
C GLN A 27 -1.24 -9.51 7.90
N HIS A 28 -1.04 -9.30 6.61
CA HIS A 28 -1.68 -10.12 5.60
C HIS A 28 -1.13 -11.53 5.65
N GLN A 29 -1.99 -12.47 5.31
CA GLN A 29 -1.62 -13.88 5.33
C GLN A 29 -0.45 -14.17 4.40
N ILE A 30 -0.42 -13.51 3.24
CA ILE A 30 0.65 -13.72 2.29
C ILE A 30 2.00 -13.30 2.89
N ALA A 31 2.00 -12.22 3.67
CA ALA A 31 3.23 -11.77 4.30
C ALA A 31 3.79 -12.82 5.25
N HIS A 32 2.90 -13.48 5.97
CA HIS A 32 3.33 -14.54 6.87
C HIS A 32 3.81 -15.77 6.11
N GLU A 33 3.10 -16.13 5.08
CA GLU A 33 3.45 -17.31 4.31
C GLU A 33 4.77 -17.16 3.58
N LYS A 34 5.03 -15.98 3.07
CA LYS A 34 6.24 -15.73 2.29
C LYS A 34 7.33 -15.05 3.09
N ASN A 35 7.11 -14.82 4.37
CA ASN A 35 8.10 -14.21 5.25
C ASN A 35 8.60 -12.87 4.69
N PHE A 36 7.67 -11.98 4.41
CA PHE A 36 8.01 -10.66 3.90
C PHE A 36 8.92 -9.93 4.88
N THR A 37 9.98 -9.35 4.35
CA THR A 37 10.80 -8.43 5.12
C THR A 37 10.16 -7.06 5.10
N MET A 38 10.62 -6.18 6.00
CA MET A 38 10.12 -4.82 6.00
C MET A 38 10.43 -4.12 4.69
N ASP A 39 11.53 -4.47 4.07
CA ASP A 39 11.88 -3.90 2.77
C ASP A 39 10.85 -4.25 1.71
N ILE A 40 10.43 -5.50 1.67
CA ILE A 40 9.43 -5.94 0.70
C ILE A 40 8.09 -5.28 0.99
N ILE A 41 7.69 -5.23 2.26
CA ILE A 41 6.44 -4.61 2.63
C ILE A 41 6.45 -3.13 2.23
N GLY A 42 7.57 -2.45 2.46
CA GLY A 42 7.70 -1.07 2.06
C GLY A 42 7.59 -0.87 0.57
N LYS A 43 8.21 -1.77 -0.21
CA LYS A 43 8.13 -1.68 -1.66
C LYS A 43 6.70 -1.87 -2.16
N ILE A 44 5.99 -2.84 -1.61
CA ILE A 44 4.61 -3.08 -2.00
C ILE A 44 3.75 -1.87 -1.63
N THR A 45 3.95 -1.35 -0.42
CA THR A 45 3.23 -0.17 0.01
C THR A 45 3.46 0.99 -0.95
N GLY A 46 4.71 1.23 -1.31
CA GLY A 46 5.03 2.31 -2.22
C GLY A 46 4.41 2.13 -3.59
N MET A 47 4.37 0.90 -4.08
CA MET A 47 3.77 0.64 -5.38
C MET A 47 2.28 0.94 -5.37
N ILE A 48 1.59 0.57 -4.30
CA ILE A 48 0.16 0.84 -4.20
C ILE A 48 -0.07 2.34 -4.02
N LEU A 49 0.75 3.00 -3.22
CA LEU A 49 0.60 4.43 -3.02
C LEU A 49 0.91 5.23 -4.30
N GLY A 50 1.56 4.61 -5.26
CA GLY A 50 1.81 5.25 -6.54
C GLY A 50 0.57 5.41 -7.40
N ILE A 51 -0.54 4.80 -7.01
CA ILE A 51 -1.80 4.98 -7.71
C ILE A 51 -2.28 6.41 -7.46
N ASP A 52 -2.69 7.09 -8.53
CA ASP A 52 -3.08 8.49 -8.42
C ASP A 52 -4.43 8.69 -7.75
N ASP A 53 -5.28 7.69 -7.76
CA ASP A 53 -6.63 7.81 -7.25
C ASP A 53 -6.68 7.38 -5.79
N ILE A 54 -6.88 8.33 -4.90
CA ILE A 54 -6.94 8.05 -3.47
C ILE A 54 -8.09 7.13 -3.12
N LYS A 55 -9.21 7.25 -3.83
CA LYS A 55 -10.34 6.38 -3.58
C LYS A 55 -9.96 4.93 -3.86
N GLU A 56 -9.23 4.70 -4.93
CA GLU A 56 -8.81 3.36 -5.29
C GLU A 56 -7.86 2.82 -4.24
N ILE A 57 -6.93 3.65 -3.77
CA ILE A 57 -6.01 3.24 -2.72
C ILE A 57 -6.79 2.85 -1.46
N TYR A 58 -7.78 3.66 -1.12
CA TYR A 58 -8.60 3.38 0.06
C TYR A 58 -9.34 2.06 -0.10
N GLU A 59 -9.91 1.82 -1.26
CA GLU A 59 -10.63 0.57 -1.51
C GLU A 59 -9.71 -0.62 -1.43
N ILE A 60 -8.51 -0.50 -1.98
CA ILE A 60 -7.53 -1.58 -1.89
C ILE A 60 -7.20 -1.86 -0.43
N THR A 61 -7.00 -0.79 0.33
CA THR A 61 -6.59 -0.92 1.72
C THR A 61 -7.67 -1.55 2.59
N THR A 62 -8.93 -1.24 2.30
CA THR A 62 -10.03 -1.71 3.14
C THR A 62 -10.67 -2.98 2.63
N ASN A 63 -10.37 -3.41 1.41
CA ASN A 63 -10.93 -4.63 0.84
C ASN A 63 -9.85 -5.70 0.77
N TYR A 64 -10.04 -6.77 1.54
CA TYR A 64 -9.01 -7.79 1.66
C TYR A 64 -8.69 -8.43 0.30
N GLU A 65 -9.70 -8.69 -0.50
CA GLU A 65 -9.49 -9.33 -1.79
C GLU A 65 -8.72 -8.43 -2.74
N ASN A 66 -9.07 -7.15 -2.76
CA ASN A 66 -8.35 -6.20 -3.60
C ASN A 66 -6.92 -6.06 -3.15
N LEU A 67 -6.71 -6.02 -1.83
CA LEU A 67 -5.37 -5.94 -1.30
C LEU A 67 -4.55 -7.16 -1.70
N THR A 68 -5.15 -8.34 -1.60
CA THR A 68 -4.47 -9.57 -1.99
C THR A 68 -4.05 -9.52 -3.45
N ALA A 69 -4.94 -9.08 -4.31
CA ALA A 69 -4.62 -9.00 -5.74
C ALA A 69 -3.48 -8.03 -6.00
N ARG A 70 -3.47 -6.89 -5.31
CA ARG A 70 -2.41 -5.92 -5.49
C ARG A 70 -1.08 -6.42 -4.95
N ILE A 71 -1.12 -7.11 -3.82
CA ILE A 71 0.11 -7.67 -3.27
C ILE A 71 0.71 -8.67 -4.26
N ASN A 72 -0.10 -9.55 -4.82
CA ASN A 72 0.40 -10.51 -5.79
C ASN A 72 0.97 -9.84 -7.02
N GLU A 73 0.29 -8.81 -7.49
CA GLU A 73 0.77 -8.06 -8.66
C GLU A 73 2.11 -7.40 -8.36
N ALA A 74 2.22 -6.79 -7.20
CA ALA A 74 3.46 -6.13 -6.82
C ALA A 74 4.59 -7.13 -6.67
N LEU A 75 4.30 -8.29 -6.09
CA LEU A 75 5.32 -9.32 -5.95
C LEU A 75 5.85 -9.77 -7.31
N SER A 76 4.94 -9.92 -8.26
CA SER A 76 5.34 -10.32 -9.60
C SER A 76 6.30 -9.30 -10.20
N LEU A 77 6.02 -8.01 -9.99
CA LEU A 77 6.90 -6.95 -10.49
C LEU A 77 8.23 -6.94 -9.77
N ILE A 78 8.21 -7.13 -8.45
CA ILE A 78 9.44 -7.14 -7.67
C ILE A 78 10.32 -8.31 -8.09
N GLU A 79 9.72 -9.48 -8.24
CA GLU A 79 10.48 -10.66 -8.64
C GLU A 79 11.04 -10.52 -10.04
N GLY A 80 10.27 -9.91 -10.92
CA GLY A 80 10.74 -9.68 -12.27
C GLY A 80 11.92 -8.73 -12.32
N GLN A 81 11.96 -7.77 -11.40
CA GLN A 81 13.04 -6.81 -11.37
C GLN A 81 14.33 -7.42 -10.82
N ASN A 82 14.22 -8.48 -10.05
CA ASN A 82 15.39 -9.09 -9.45
C ASN A 82 16.18 -9.93 -10.41
N GLU A 83 15.69 -10.06 -11.60
CA GLU A 83 16.45 -10.75 -12.60
C GLU A 83 17.35 -9.81 -13.36
#